data_5f112c3c8c46d80753ab941c1706d8b6
#
_entry.id   5f112c3c8c46d80753ab941c1706d8b6
#
_cell.length_a   1.000
_cell.length_b   1.000
_cell.length_c   1.000
_cell.angle_alpha   90.00
_cell.angle_beta   90.00
_cell.angle_gamma   90.00
#
_symmetry.space_group_name_H-M   'P 1'
#
loop_
_entity.id
_entity.type
_entity.pdbx_description
1 polymer ?
#
loop_
_entity_poly.entity_id
_entity_poly.type
_entity_poly.pdbx_seq_one_letter_code
_entity_poly.pdbx_strand_id
1 'polypeptide(L)'
;LRVRVEAMPNYGVKDDAAAQDRHMIMVAKLKAFMNPPQQSFIEFKENDRSFPARYARAIAYYRALETEKALRAIDALITDYPDNPYLWELRGQTLFESARAAEAESAYRRCVELKPKAALFRLALGQTLLAQDDAKRTDEAISQINKAMEIEQDNPFGWRMLSEAYDRKNMPGMARLAAAEQNYALGLPREARVFAMRAREKLTKDTPE
;
A
#
# COMPACT_ATOMS: atom_id res chain seq x y z
N LEU A 1 31.71 12.80 -11.29
CA LEU A 1 30.27 12.88 -11.01
C LEU A 1 29.75 14.31 -11.27
N ARG A 2 30.36 15.35 -10.66
CA ARG A 2 29.94 16.75 -10.76
C ARG A 2 29.82 17.22 -12.22
N VAL A 3 30.86 17.03 -13.04
CA VAL A 3 30.88 17.39 -14.46
C VAL A 3 29.75 16.74 -15.28
N ARG A 4 29.39 15.49 -14.95
CA ARG A 4 28.27 14.80 -15.59
C ARG A 4 26.91 15.40 -15.20
N VAL A 5 26.76 15.79 -13.94
CA VAL A 5 25.52 16.42 -13.45
C VAL A 5 25.35 17.83 -14.03
N GLU A 6 26.44 18.62 -14.09
CA GLU A 6 26.46 19.97 -14.67
C GLU A 6 26.18 19.97 -16.18
N ALA A 7 26.43 18.85 -16.86
CA ALA A 7 26.15 18.68 -18.28
C ALA A 7 24.70 18.21 -18.58
N MET A 8 23.87 17.98 -17.57
CA MET A 8 22.48 17.58 -17.78
C MET A 8 21.64 18.80 -18.26
N PRO A 9 20.68 18.57 -19.19
CA PRO A 9 19.89 19.65 -19.79
C PRO A 9 19.13 20.54 -18.78
N ASN A 10 18.81 19.97 -17.61
CA ASN A 10 18.04 20.65 -16.56
C ASN A 10 18.92 21.09 -15.36
N TYR A 11 20.27 21.04 -15.49
CA TYR A 11 21.14 21.50 -14.43
C TYR A 11 20.98 22.99 -14.18
N GLY A 12 20.74 23.34 -12.91
CA GLY A 12 20.56 24.76 -12.54
C GLY A 12 19.15 25.32 -12.80
N VAL A 13 18.27 24.55 -13.44
CA VAL A 13 16.85 24.94 -13.56
C VAL A 13 16.20 24.77 -12.19
N LYS A 14 15.66 25.83 -11.64
CA LYS A 14 14.90 25.77 -10.38
C LYS A 14 13.54 25.14 -10.64
N ASP A 15 13.18 24.19 -9.81
CA ASP A 15 11.83 23.63 -9.78
C ASP A 15 10.79 24.74 -9.51
N ASP A 16 9.60 24.60 -10.07
CA ASP A 16 8.47 25.46 -9.73
C ASP A 16 8.05 25.26 -8.25
N ALA A 17 7.25 26.18 -7.74
CA ALA A 17 6.81 26.12 -6.34
C ALA A 17 6.10 24.80 -6.00
N ALA A 18 5.28 24.27 -6.92
CA ALA A 18 4.56 23.01 -6.71
C ALA A 18 5.51 21.81 -6.67
N ALA A 19 6.59 21.82 -7.46
CA ALA A 19 7.61 20.76 -7.41
C ALA A 19 8.41 20.84 -6.11
N GLN A 20 8.75 22.06 -5.66
CA GLN A 20 9.42 22.26 -4.37
C GLN A 20 8.55 21.81 -3.20
N ASP A 21 7.24 22.09 -3.20
CA ASP A 21 6.30 21.64 -2.18
C ASP A 21 6.20 20.11 -2.17
N ARG A 22 6.09 19.46 -3.34
CA ARG A 22 6.11 17.99 -3.44
C ARG A 22 7.41 17.41 -2.88
N HIS A 23 8.54 18.04 -3.17
CA HIS A 23 9.83 17.62 -2.62
C HIS A 23 9.86 17.74 -1.10
N MET A 24 9.44 18.87 -0.52
CA MET A 24 9.39 19.06 0.93
C MET A 24 8.48 18.04 1.62
N ILE A 25 7.32 17.72 1.04
CA ILE A 25 6.40 16.69 1.52
C ILE A 25 7.10 15.33 1.53
N MET A 26 7.78 14.98 0.44
CA MET A 26 8.50 13.71 0.34
C MET A 26 9.64 13.60 1.36
N VAL A 27 10.43 14.66 1.52
CA VAL A 27 11.51 14.72 2.51
C VAL A 27 10.95 14.57 3.93
N ALA A 28 9.86 15.26 4.25
CA ALA A 28 9.21 15.17 5.56
C ALA A 28 8.68 13.75 5.82
N LYS A 29 8.04 13.12 4.81
CA LYS A 29 7.60 11.72 4.87
C LYS A 29 8.77 10.77 5.16
N LEU A 30 9.83 10.85 4.36
CA LEU A 30 10.99 9.97 4.52
C LEU A 30 11.64 10.13 5.89
N LYS A 31 11.87 11.36 6.34
CA LYS A 31 12.45 11.64 7.66
C LYS A 31 11.59 11.06 8.78
N ALA A 32 10.28 11.26 8.72
CA ALA A 32 9.37 10.76 9.73
C ALA A 32 9.26 9.23 9.76
N PHE A 33 9.43 8.55 8.61
CA PHE A 33 9.47 7.09 8.57
C PHE A 33 10.83 6.50 8.95
N MET A 34 11.93 7.17 8.64
CA MET A 34 13.28 6.63 8.84
C MET A 34 13.86 6.96 10.23
N ASN A 35 13.55 8.15 10.77
CA ASN A 35 14.08 8.59 12.04
C ASN A 35 13.24 8.03 13.22
N PRO A 36 13.82 7.97 14.43
CA PRO A 36 13.03 7.75 15.65
C PRO A 36 11.93 8.81 15.80
N PRO A 37 10.71 8.44 16.25
CA PRO A 37 9.61 9.39 16.39
C PRO A 37 9.94 10.67 17.15
N GLN A 38 10.72 10.56 18.23
CA GLN A 38 11.16 11.69 19.05
C GLN A 38 11.94 12.73 18.25
N GLN A 39 12.81 12.29 17.36
CA GLN A 39 13.56 13.20 16.48
C GLN A 39 12.64 13.95 15.53
N SER A 40 11.60 13.28 15.02
CA SER A 40 10.60 13.93 14.17
C SER A 40 9.82 15.01 14.92
N PHE A 41 9.49 14.83 16.19
CA PHE A 41 8.84 15.87 17.01
C PHE A 41 9.77 17.06 17.31
N ILE A 42 11.08 16.82 17.41
CA ILE A 42 12.06 17.91 17.59
C ILE A 42 12.23 18.72 16.31
N GLU A 43 12.31 18.05 15.16
CA GLU A 43 12.53 18.68 13.85
C GLU A 43 11.26 19.39 13.36
N PHE A 44 10.11 18.74 13.45
CA PHE A 44 8.81 19.25 13.00
C PHE A 44 8.00 19.78 14.18
N LYS A 45 8.36 20.96 14.66
CA LYS A 45 7.78 21.56 15.86
C LYS A 45 6.27 21.75 15.75
N GLU A 46 5.58 21.74 16.89
CA GLU A 46 4.12 21.82 16.95
C GLU A 46 3.57 23.16 16.41
N ASN A 47 4.33 24.24 16.55
CA ASN A 47 3.96 25.55 16.03
C ASN A 47 4.12 25.66 14.49
N ASP A 48 4.83 24.74 13.84
CA ASP A 48 4.87 24.68 12.37
C ASP A 48 3.57 24.07 11.84
N ARG A 49 2.77 24.93 11.19
CA ARG A 49 1.46 24.60 10.61
C ARG A 49 1.53 24.16 9.15
N SER A 50 2.71 24.11 8.55
CA SER A 50 2.87 23.67 7.16
C SER A 50 2.41 22.22 6.97
N PHE A 51 1.95 21.89 5.76
CA PHE A 51 1.55 20.51 5.44
C PHE A 51 2.69 19.50 5.72
N PRO A 52 3.95 19.72 5.26
CA PRO A 52 5.03 18.78 5.51
C PRO A 52 5.25 18.50 7.00
N ALA A 53 5.24 19.52 7.86
CA ALA A 53 5.46 19.37 9.29
C ALA A 53 4.30 18.65 9.98
N ARG A 54 3.06 18.99 9.64
CA ARG A 54 1.86 18.30 10.17
C ARG A 54 1.84 16.84 9.76
N TYR A 55 2.19 16.55 8.49
CA TYR A 55 2.24 15.19 7.95
C TYR A 55 3.34 14.36 8.62
N ALA A 56 4.53 14.93 8.80
CA ALA A 56 5.62 14.27 9.52
C ALA A 56 5.24 13.92 10.96
N ARG A 57 4.57 14.84 11.68
CA ARG A 57 4.09 14.58 13.06
C ARG A 57 3.02 13.48 13.09
N ALA A 58 2.10 13.44 12.14
CA ALA A 58 1.11 12.38 12.03
C ALA A 58 1.77 11.01 11.86
N ILE A 59 2.80 10.92 10.99
CA ILE A 59 3.61 9.70 10.81
C ILE A 59 4.39 9.38 12.09
N ALA A 60 4.95 10.38 12.77
CA ALA A 60 5.68 10.16 14.02
C ALA A 60 4.78 9.57 15.11
N TYR A 61 3.55 10.05 15.27
CA TYR A 61 2.56 9.45 16.17
C TYR A 61 2.22 8.01 15.80
N TYR A 62 1.99 7.75 14.50
CA TYR A 62 1.77 6.39 14.00
C TYR A 62 2.94 5.46 14.36
N ARG A 63 4.17 5.88 14.10
CA ARG A 63 5.37 5.09 14.41
C ARG A 63 5.67 4.96 15.90
N ALA A 64 5.20 5.90 16.70
CA ALA A 64 5.25 5.82 18.16
C ALA A 64 4.16 4.91 18.75
N LEU A 65 3.33 4.29 17.91
CA LEU A 65 2.17 3.47 18.31
C LEU A 65 1.12 4.27 19.11
N GLU A 66 1.12 5.59 18.99
CA GLU A 66 0.14 6.48 19.58
C GLU A 66 -1.07 6.64 18.67
N THR A 67 -1.79 5.52 18.44
CA THR A 67 -2.84 5.37 17.41
C THR A 67 -3.85 6.51 17.42
N GLU A 68 -4.40 6.87 18.58
CA GLU A 68 -5.45 7.91 18.65
C GLU A 68 -4.90 9.32 18.36
N LYS A 69 -3.64 9.60 18.70
CA LYS A 69 -3.01 10.87 18.32
C LYS A 69 -2.71 10.90 16.82
N ALA A 70 -2.24 9.78 16.26
CA ALA A 70 -2.02 9.64 14.83
C ALA A 70 -3.31 9.88 14.05
N LEU A 71 -4.40 9.21 14.41
CA LEU A 71 -5.70 9.36 13.75
C LEU A 71 -6.21 10.80 13.81
N ARG A 72 -6.16 11.45 14.98
CA ARG A 72 -6.56 12.87 15.08
C ARG A 72 -5.73 13.78 14.19
N ALA A 73 -4.41 13.56 14.12
CA ALA A 73 -3.53 14.37 13.28
C ALA A 73 -3.79 14.12 11.78
N ILE A 74 -4.05 12.86 11.39
CA ILE A 74 -4.38 12.49 10.03
C ILE A 74 -5.75 13.04 9.63
N ASP A 75 -6.77 12.90 10.47
CA ASP A 75 -8.14 13.37 10.20
C ASP A 75 -8.17 14.90 10.04
N ALA A 76 -7.38 15.64 10.82
CA ALA A 76 -7.21 17.07 10.64
C ALA A 76 -6.56 17.43 9.28
N LEU A 77 -5.62 16.61 8.79
CA LEU A 77 -5.04 16.78 7.46
C LEU A 77 -6.04 16.42 6.35
N ILE A 78 -6.82 15.35 6.52
CA ILE A 78 -7.87 14.94 5.58
C ILE A 78 -8.95 16.02 5.45
N THR A 79 -9.30 16.70 6.55
CA THR A 79 -10.26 17.82 6.53
C THR A 79 -9.77 18.94 5.61
N ASP A 80 -8.47 19.27 5.65
CA ASP A 80 -7.89 20.33 4.82
C ASP A 80 -7.59 19.86 3.38
N TYR A 81 -7.30 18.56 3.19
CA TYR A 81 -6.85 17.97 1.92
C TYR A 81 -7.61 16.65 1.61
N PRO A 82 -8.94 16.67 1.44
CA PRO A 82 -9.78 15.47 1.34
C PRO A 82 -9.49 14.59 0.12
N ASP A 83 -8.91 15.17 -0.92
CA ASP A 83 -8.59 14.46 -2.16
C ASP A 83 -7.14 13.98 -2.23
N ASN A 84 -6.41 14.05 -1.12
CA ASN A 84 -5.06 13.50 -1.04
C ASN A 84 -5.11 12.00 -0.64
N PRO A 85 -4.89 11.07 -1.60
CA PRO A 85 -5.03 9.63 -1.33
C PRO A 85 -4.01 9.10 -0.31
N TYR A 86 -2.88 9.74 -0.17
CA TYR A 86 -1.83 9.31 0.76
C TYR A 86 -2.16 9.58 2.23
N LEU A 87 -3.06 10.51 2.50
CA LEU A 87 -3.59 10.72 3.85
C LEU A 87 -4.57 9.61 4.23
N TRP A 88 -5.43 9.23 3.29
CA TRP A 88 -6.34 8.10 3.46
C TRP A 88 -5.58 6.78 3.59
N GLU A 89 -4.49 6.60 2.81
CA GLU A 89 -3.57 5.46 2.97
C GLU A 89 -3.00 5.40 4.40
N LEU A 90 -2.44 6.51 4.90
CA LEU A 90 -1.87 6.55 6.24
C LEU A 90 -2.93 6.28 7.32
N ARG A 91 -4.16 6.78 7.14
CA ARG A 91 -5.29 6.47 8.01
C ARG A 91 -5.61 4.98 8.01
N GLY A 92 -5.76 4.41 6.82
CA GLY A 92 -6.04 2.98 6.63
C GLY A 92 -4.96 2.11 7.25
N GLN A 93 -3.69 2.43 7.00
CA GLN A 93 -2.55 1.71 7.56
C GLN A 93 -2.54 1.79 9.10
N THR A 94 -2.74 2.98 9.66
CA THR A 94 -2.78 3.18 11.11
C THR A 94 -3.87 2.32 11.76
N LEU A 95 -5.05 2.28 11.18
CA LEU A 95 -6.17 1.47 11.66
C LEU A 95 -5.92 -0.02 11.48
N PHE A 96 -5.43 -0.43 10.30
CA PHE A 96 -5.17 -1.84 10.00
C PHE A 96 -4.13 -2.45 10.93
N GLU A 97 -3.00 -1.78 11.12
CA GLU A 97 -1.93 -2.24 12.01
C GLU A 97 -2.32 -2.19 13.49
N SER A 98 -3.37 -1.43 13.84
CA SER A 98 -3.98 -1.43 15.17
C SER A 98 -5.09 -2.48 15.32
N ALA A 99 -5.15 -3.50 14.43
CA ALA A 99 -6.17 -4.55 14.39
C ALA A 99 -7.62 -4.05 14.20
N ARG A 100 -7.81 -2.84 13.63
CA ARG A 100 -9.11 -2.22 13.36
C ARG A 100 -9.46 -2.32 11.86
N ALA A 101 -9.38 -3.53 11.28
CA ALA A 101 -9.54 -3.76 9.85
C ALA A 101 -10.88 -3.24 9.29
N ALA A 102 -11.99 -3.42 10.04
CA ALA A 102 -13.31 -2.95 9.62
C ALA A 102 -13.36 -1.41 9.46
N GLU A 103 -12.64 -0.67 10.30
CA GLU A 103 -12.56 0.79 10.20
C GLU A 103 -11.57 1.24 9.09
N ALA A 104 -10.51 0.47 8.86
CA ALA A 104 -9.53 0.74 7.81
C ALA A 104 -10.13 0.64 6.40
N GLU A 105 -11.15 -0.20 6.22
CA GLU A 105 -11.80 -0.45 4.92
C GLU A 105 -12.26 0.83 4.24
N SER A 106 -12.95 1.72 4.95
CA SER A 106 -13.46 2.98 4.41
C SER A 106 -12.35 3.89 3.86
N ALA A 107 -11.21 3.93 4.55
CA ALA A 107 -10.06 4.71 4.14
C ALA A 107 -9.43 4.15 2.86
N TYR A 108 -9.24 2.83 2.77
CA TYR A 108 -8.66 2.22 1.56
C TYR A 108 -9.63 2.25 0.36
N ARG A 109 -10.95 2.17 0.60
CA ARG A 109 -11.94 2.41 -0.47
C ARG A 109 -11.78 3.81 -1.05
N ARG A 110 -11.61 4.83 -0.19
CA ARG A 110 -11.36 6.20 -0.65
C ARG A 110 -10.04 6.32 -1.43
N CYS A 111 -8.99 5.60 -1.03
CA CYS A 111 -7.74 5.54 -1.81
C CYS A 111 -7.97 5.01 -3.23
N VAL A 112 -8.73 3.91 -3.37
CA VAL A 112 -9.04 3.30 -4.67
C VAL A 112 -9.92 4.21 -5.52
N GLU A 113 -10.88 4.93 -4.94
CA GLU A 113 -11.69 5.94 -5.64
C GLU A 113 -10.82 7.08 -6.19
N LEU A 114 -9.93 7.63 -5.37
CA LEU A 114 -9.06 8.75 -5.75
C LEU A 114 -7.98 8.37 -6.76
N LYS A 115 -7.46 7.12 -6.68
CA LYS A 115 -6.43 6.59 -7.60
C LYS A 115 -6.73 5.15 -8.03
N PRO A 116 -7.69 4.94 -8.93
CA PRO A 116 -8.13 3.59 -9.30
C PRO A 116 -7.07 2.74 -10.02
N LYS A 117 -6.02 3.35 -10.55
CA LYS A 117 -4.90 2.66 -11.21
C LYS A 117 -3.69 2.42 -10.29
N ALA A 118 -3.80 2.70 -8.99
CA ALA A 118 -2.74 2.40 -8.05
C ALA A 118 -2.91 0.98 -7.50
N ALA A 119 -2.07 0.04 -7.95
CA ALA A 119 -2.09 -1.35 -7.50
C ALA A 119 -1.96 -1.47 -5.98
N LEU A 120 -1.06 -0.68 -5.38
CA LEU A 120 -0.84 -0.66 -3.93
C LEU A 120 -2.14 -0.45 -3.13
N PHE A 121 -3.00 0.51 -3.53
CA PHE A 121 -4.23 0.78 -2.81
C PHE A 121 -5.26 -0.34 -2.94
N ARG A 122 -5.31 -1.01 -4.10
CA ARG A 122 -6.15 -2.19 -4.29
C ARG A 122 -5.66 -3.38 -3.48
N LEU A 123 -4.35 -3.59 -3.40
CA LEU A 123 -3.75 -4.63 -2.55
C LEU A 123 -4.04 -4.37 -1.07
N ALA A 124 -3.89 -3.12 -0.62
CA ALA A 124 -4.19 -2.74 0.76
C ALA A 124 -5.69 -2.94 1.11
N LEU A 125 -6.60 -2.58 0.17
CA LEU A 125 -8.02 -2.85 0.34
C LEU A 125 -8.29 -4.36 0.39
N GLY A 126 -7.72 -5.14 -0.54
CA GLY A 126 -7.84 -6.59 -0.57
C GLY A 126 -7.37 -7.25 0.73
N GLN A 127 -6.21 -6.83 1.24
CA GLN A 127 -5.67 -7.29 2.52
C GLN A 127 -6.63 -6.97 3.68
N THR A 128 -7.18 -5.75 3.69
CA THR A 128 -8.10 -5.29 4.72
C THR A 128 -9.42 -6.08 4.70
N LEU A 129 -9.91 -6.41 3.52
CA LEU A 129 -11.11 -7.24 3.36
C LEU A 129 -10.87 -8.68 3.83
N LEU A 130 -9.72 -9.28 3.49
CA LEU A 130 -9.36 -10.61 3.95
C LEU A 130 -9.20 -10.70 5.48
N ALA A 131 -8.73 -9.64 6.11
CA ALA A 131 -8.55 -9.62 7.57
C ALA A 131 -9.86 -9.64 8.36
N GLN A 132 -11.02 -9.45 7.71
CA GLN A 132 -12.32 -9.42 8.39
C GLN A 132 -13.04 -10.78 8.44
N ASP A 133 -12.45 -11.82 7.85
CA ASP A 133 -12.94 -13.22 7.87
C ASP A 133 -14.43 -13.40 7.48
N ASP A 134 -14.85 -12.70 6.44
CA ASP A 134 -16.21 -12.73 5.88
C ASP A 134 -16.16 -13.26 4.44
N ALA A 135 -17.04 -14.22 4.10
CA ALA A 135 -17.05 -14.85 2.78
C ALA A 135 -17.31 -13.86 1.63
N LYS A 136 -18.23 -12.91 1.82
CA LYS A 136 -18.53 -11.89 0.79
C LYS A 136 -17.36 -10.93 0.61
N ARG A 137 -16.67 -10.60 1.71
CA ARG A 137 -15.46 -9.77 1.68
C ARG A 137 -14.31 -10.50 1.02
N THR A 138 -14.22 -11.82 1.16
CA THR A 138 -13.23 -12.64 0.46
C THR A 138 -13.43 -12.57 -1.06
N ASP A 139 -14.65 -12.62 -1.57
CA ASP A 139 -14.93 -12.46 -3.01
C ASP A 139 -14.53 -11.08 -3.53
N GLU A 140 -14.86 -10.03 -2.77
CA GLU A 140 -14.45 -8.68 -3.13
C GLU A 140 -12.93 -8.51 -3.04
N ALA A 141 -12.27 -9.08 -2.05
CA ALA A 141 -10.82 -9.08 -1.92
C ALA A 141 -10.15 -9.68 -3.14
N ILE A 142 -10.59 -10.86 -3.59
CA ILE A 142 -10.10 -11.50 -4.82
C ILE A 142 -10.25 -10.55 -6.02
N SER A 143 -11.41 -9.91 -6.17
CA SER A 143 -11.64 -8.94 -7.25
C SER A 143 -10.67 -7.75 -7.19
N GLN A 144 -10.45 -7.17 -6.01
CA GLN A 144 -9.53 -6.03 -5.87
C GLN A 144 -8.08 -6.43 -6.12
N ILE A 145 -7.67 -7.61 -5.61
CA ILE A 145 -6.30 -8.10 -5.80
C ILE A 145 -6.06 -8.43 -7.27
N ASN A 146 -6.99 -9.09 -7.96
CA ASN A 146 -6.85 -9.37 -9.40
C ASN A 146 -6.68 -8.07 -10.21
N LYS A 147 -7.48 -7.02 -9.94
CA LYS A 147 -7.30 -5.71 -10.56
C LYS A 147 -5.95 -5.06 -10.25
N ALA A 148 -5.37 -5.35 -9.10
CA ALA A 148 -4.02 -4.91 -8.79
C ALA A 148 -2.99 -5.68 -9.60
N MET A 149 -3.17 -7.00 -9.73
CA MET A 149 -2.29 -7.88 -10.50
C MET A 149 -2.34 -7.62 -12.01
N GLU A 150 -3.46 -7.11 -12.55
CA GLU A 150 -3.53 -6.60 -13.92
C GLU A 150 -2.59 -5.40 -14.16
N ILE A 151 -2.25 -4.64 -13.11
CA ILE A 151 -1.38 -3.46 -13.15
C ILE A 151 0.07 -3.85 -12.85
N GLU A 152 0.28 -4.70 -11.84
CA GLU A 152 1.61 -5.13 -11.33
C GLU A 152 1.66 -6.67 -11.27
N GLN A 153 1.83 -7.31 -12.43
CA GLN A 153 1.80 -8.78 -12.56
C GLN A 153 2.91 -9.49 -11.77
N ASP A 154 4.05 -8.82 -11.61
CA ASP A 154 5.23 -9.38 -10.92
C ASP A 154 5.22 -9.18 -9.40
N ASN A 155 4.08 -8.77 -8.81
CA ASN A 155 4.01 -8.50 -7.38
C ASN A 155 3.75 -9.79 -6.58
N PRO A 156 4.77 -10.39 -5.91
CA PRO A 156 4.62 -11.67 -5.21
C PRO A 156 3.70 -11.57 -3.99
N PHE A 157 3.52 -10.37 -3.43
CA PHE A 157 2.60 -10.16 -2.32
C PHE A 157 1.14 -10.31 -2.75
N GLY A 158 0.77 -9.79 -3.93
CA GLY A 158 -0.57 -9.95 -4.50
C GLY A 158 -0.89 -11.43 -4.78
N TRP A 159 0.05 -12.16 -5.37
CA TRP A 159 -0.11 -13.60 -5.63
C TRP A 159 -0.26 -14.41 -4.34
N ARG A 160 0.50 -14.07 -3.30
CA ARG A 160 0.36 -14.71 -1.98
C ARG A 160 -1.03 -14.49 -1.40
N MET A 161 -1.55 -13.26 -1.47
CA MET A 161 -2.90 -12.96 -0.98
C MET A 161 -3.99 -13.70 -1.78
N LEU A 162 -3.83 -13.82 -3.10
CA LEU A 162 -4.75 -14.62 -3.93
C LEU A 162 -4.72 -16.09 -3.53
N SER A 163 -3.54 -16.66 -3.30
CA SER A 163 -3.41 -18.05 -2.84
C SER A 163 -4.18 -18.27 -1.54
N GLU A 164 -4.01 -17.39 -0.55
CA GLU A 164 -4.73 -17.44 0.73
C GLU A 164 -6.26 -17.28 0.54
N ALA A 165 -6.68 -16.33 -0.29
CA ALA A 165 -8.10 -16.08 -0.53
C ALA A 165 -8.79 -17.26 -1.22
N TYR A 166 -8.13 -17.89 -2.20
CA TYR A 166 -8.65 -19.09 -2.86
C TYR A 166 -8.69 -20.30 -1.95
N ASP A 167 -7.71 -20.47 -1.04
CA ASP A 167 -7.75 -21.53 -0.02
C ASP A 167 -8.95 -21.36 0.91
N ARG A 168 -9.25 -20.16 1.38
CA ARG A 168 -10.45 -19.87 2.19
C ARG A 168 -11.75 -20.19 1.46
N LYS A 169 -11.77 -20.06 0.14
CA LYS A 169 -12.91 -20.42 -0.71
C LYS A 169 -12.97 -21.91 -1.07
N ASN A 170 -12.07 -22.73 -0.53
CA ASN A 170 -11.93 -24.14 -0.89
C ASN A 170 -11.73 -24.37 -2.41
N MET A 171 -10.92 -23.51 -3.02
CA MET A 171 -10.52 -23.56 -4.44
C MET A 171 -9.03 -23.95 -4.57
N PRO A 172 -8.65 -25.18 -4.22
CA PRO A 172 -7.25 -25.58 -4.08
C PRO A 172 -6.45 -25.54 -5.39
N GLY A 173 -7.11 -25.66 -6.53
CA GLY A 173 -6.49 -25.51 -7.85
C GLY A 173 -6.01 -24.08 -8.09
N MET A 174 -6.90 -23.09 -7.87
CA MET A 174 -6.60 -21.67 -7.99
C MET A 174 -5.58 -21.20 -6.95
N ALA A 175 -5.67 -21.69 -5.71
CA ALA A 175 -4.71 -21.40 -4.67
C ALA A 175 -3.29 -21.83 -5.06
N ARG A 176 -3.15 -23.05 -5.62
CA ARG A 176 -1.84 -23.53 -6.10
C ARG A 176 -1.34 -22.80 -7.33
N LEU A 177 -2.25 -22.39 -8.23
CA LEU A 177 -1.88 -21.56 -9.39
C LEU A 177 -1.30 -20.21 -8.89
N ALA A 178 -1.99 -19.52 -8.00
CA ALA A 178 -1.50 -18.27 -7.41
C ALA A 178 -0.16 -18.47 -6.67
N ALA A 179 0.03 -19.60 -5.97
CA ALA A 179 1.31 -19.95 -5.35
C ALA A 179 2.41 -20.21 -6.39
N ALA A 180 2.09 -20.75 -7.55
CA ALA A 180 3.04 -20.89 -8.66
C ALA A 180 3.50 -19.53 -9.18
N GLU A 181 2.56 -18.63 -9.43
CA GLU A 181 2.85 -17.25 -9.86
C GLU A 181 3.68 -16.49 -8.83
N GLN A 182 3.36 -16.64 -7.53
CA GLN A 182 4.15 -16.05 -6.46
C GLN A 182 5.62 -16.51 -6.53
N ASN A 183 5.86 -17.82 -6.65
CA ASN A 183 7.21 -18.37 -6.72
C ASN A 183 7.93 -17.92 -7.99
N TYR A 184 7.21 -17.81 -9.11
CA TYR A 184 7.78 -17.29 -10.35
C TYR A 184 8.21 -15.82 -10.21
N ALA A 185 7.36 -14.99 -9.64
CA ALA A 185 7.66 -13.58 -9.35
C ALA A 185 8.85 -13.39 -8.37
N LEU A 186 9.06 -14.36 -7.47
CA LEU A 186 10.23 -14.41 -6.57
C LEU A 186 11.50 -14.92 -7.24
N GLY A 187 11.47 -15.29 -8.51
CA GLY A 187 12.62 -15.87 -9.21
C GLY A 187 12.93 -17.31 -8.81
N LEU A 188 11.93 -18.06 -8.37
CA LEU A 188 12.03 -19.46 -7.92
C LEU A 188 11.32 -20.42 -8.92
N PRO A 189 11.85 -20.59 -10.17
CA PRO A 189 11.14 -21.29 -11.23
C PRO A 189 10.97 -22.80 -10.98
N ARG A 190 11.81 -23.42 -10.17
CA ARG A 190 11.68 -24.84 -9.82
C ARG A 190 10.46 -25.06 -8.92
N GLU A 191 10.32 -24.24 -7.90
CA GLU A 191 9.21 -24.22 -6.95
C GLU A 191 7.89 -23.84 -7.68
N ALA A 192 7.95 -22.82 -8.53
CA ALA A 192 6.81 -22.42 -9.37
C ALA A 192 6.29 -23.59 -10.20
N ARG A 193 7.18 -24.35 -10.86
CA ARG A 193 6.80 -25.53 -11.65
C ARG A 193 6.11 -26.60 -10.82
N VAL A 194 6.57 -26.86 -9.60
CA VAL A 194 5.94 -27.86 -8.69
C VAL A 194 4.52 -27.43 -8.34
N PHE A 195 4.31 -26.16 -7.98
CA PHE A 195 2.98 -25.66 -7.69
C PHE A 195 2.06 -25.63 -8.91
N ALA A 196 2.56 -25.28 -10.10
CA ALA A 196 1.80 -25.31 -11.34
C ALA A 196 1.35 -26.74 -11.71
N MET A 197 2.20 -27.74 -11.54
CA MET A 197 1.81 -29.15 -11.76
C MET A 197 0.70 -29.57 -10.79
N ARG A 198 0.79 -29.22 -9.51
CA ARG A 198 -0.24 -29.49 -8.51
C ARG A 198 -1.53 -28.72 -8.75
N ALA A 199 -1.45 -27.51 -9.29
CA ALA A 199 -2.62 -26.76 -9.72
C ALA A 199 -3.36 -27.48 -10.83
N ARG A 200 -2.64 -27.92 -11.88
CA ARG A 200 -3.20 -28.66 -13.02
C ARG A 200 -3.96 -29.93 -12.62
N GLU A 201 -3.50 -30.64 -11.60
CA GLU A 201 -4.17 -31.83 -11.08
C GLU A 201 -5.53 -31.55 -10.43
N LYS A 202 -5.76 -30.31 -9.97
CA LYS A 202 -6.96 -29.89 -9.25
C LYS A 202 -7.89 -29.02 -10.06
N LEU A 203 -7.38 -28.35 -11.11
CA LEU A 203 -8.19 -27.57 -12.03
C LEU A 203 -8.93 -28.50 -12.98
N THR A 204 -10.20 -28.23 -13.23
CA THR A 204 -11.00 -28.90 -14.25
C THR A 204 -10.84 -28.16 -15.57
N LYS A 205 -11.19 -28.81 -16.71
CA LYS A 205 -11.10 -28.20 -18.03
C LYS A 205 -11.93 -26.92 -18.21
N ASP A 206 -12.97 -26.76 -17.39
CA ASP A 206 -13.91 -25.64 -17.44
C ASP A 206 -13.59 -24.55 -16.39
N THR A 207 -12.48 -24.68 -15.69
CA THR A 207 -12.02 -23.64 -14.74
C THR A 207 -11.24 -22.61 -15.54
N PRO A 208 -11.60 -21.30 -15.50
CA PRO A 208 -10.80 -20.24 -16.13
C PRO A 208 -9.36 -20.29 -15.63
N GLU A 209 -8.41 -20.21 -16.55
CA GLU A 209 -6.98 -20.11 -16.24
C GLU A 209 -6.63 -18.77 -15.58
#